data_b8383e1ba290affc4bf72112db13b660
#
_entry.id   b8383e1ba290affc4bf72112db13b660
#
_cell.length_a   1.000
_cell.length_b   1.000
_cell.length_c   1.000
_cell.angle_alpha   90.00
_cell.angle_beta   90.00
_cell.angle_gamma   90.00
#
_symmetry.space_group_name_H-M   'P 1'
#
loop_
_entity.id
_entity.type
_entity.pdbx_description
1 polymer ?
#
loop_
_entity_poly.entity_id
_entity_poly.type
_entity_poly.pdbx_seq_one_letter_code
_entity_poly.pdbx_strand_id
1 'polypeptide(L)'
;MGEALNGLKRSMMCGEPREKNVGEKITLMGWVQRNRKLGGLQFIDLRDRTGIMQIVFGEEINAESFEKAKAVRPEYCIAVTGEVVLREAPNNAMETGMVELKCESIKVLSDSETPPIYIKEDLDAAENIRLKYRYLDLRRPDMQKIFMIRNRTSKAVRDFLDNNGFLEVETPILNKSTPEGARDYLVPSRNYPGMFYALPQSPQLFKQLLMVSGFDKYYQIAKCFRDEDLRANRQPEFTQIDLEMSFVEQDDVMALNEGLIAHVFKEVLGHEVKLPIKRMPFKEAMEKYGSDKPDLRFGMEITDITECVKDMDFVVFKSALEMGGSVRALCLKGGADLGRKPLDKLVDFVKGYKAKGLAWIQIKEDGVKSSIAKFLTDDVTENIVKTMGAETGDAILIVADKNSVVFQSLGALRLELAKQFDLIKDKNEYNFTWITEFPLFEYNEEDGRYYAAHHPFTSPMDEDLDMLESNPGAVRSKAYDLVLNGEELGGGSIRIHDSELQTRMFKALGFTEESAYENFGFLMEAFKFGPPPHGGLAFGLDRMVMFLAGTENIKDVIAFPKNQNAYCYMTQTPSIVDTKQLDEL
;
A
#
# COMPACT_ATOMS: atom_id res chain seq x y z
N MET A 1 -17.94 -26.93 -30.41
CA MET A 1 -17.37 -27.77 -29.30
C MET A 1 -15.86 -27.76 -29.39
N GLY A 2 -15.19 -27.55 -28.26
CA GLY A 2 -13.74 -27.57 -28.23
C GLY A 2 -13.13 -28.93 -28.53
N GLU A 3 -11.97 -28.94 -29.16
CA GLU A 3 -11.22 -30.16 -29.51
C GLU A 3 -10.38 -30.63 -28.31
N ALA A 4 -10.34 -31.93 -28.09
CA ALA A 4 -9.52 -32.51 -27.02
C ALA A 4 -8.02 -32.43 -27.34
N LEU A 5 -7.20 -32.30 -26.31
CA LEU A 5 -5.73 -32.28 -26.44
C LEU A 5 -5.19 -33.60 -27.01
N ASN A 6 -5.77 -34.75 -26.66
CA ASN A 6 -5.36 -36.08 -27.14
C ASN A 6 -3.84 -36.33 -27.00
N GLY A 7 -3.29 -35.99 -25.83
CA GLY A 7 -1.86 -36.17 -25.55
C GLY A 7 -0.95 -35.04 -26.05
N LEU A 8 -1.46 -34.04 -26.79
CA LEU A 8 -0.70 -32.87 -27.21
C LEU A 8 -0.22 -32.07 -26.00
N LYS A 9 1.06 -31.74 -25.92
CA LYS A 9 1.67 -30.97 -24.85
C LYS A 9 2.29 -29.69 -25.40
N ARG A 10 2.17 -28.59 -24.65
CA ARG A 10 2.92 -27.38 -24.93
C ARG A 10 4.40 -27.65 -24.77
N SER A 11 5.21 -27.34 -25.77
CA SER A 11 6.67 -27.48 -25.71
C SER A 11 7.38 -26.18 -25.28
N MET A 12 6.75 -25.02 -25.53
CA MET A 12 7.32 -23.70 -25.27
C MET A 12 6.20 -22.69 -25.03
N MET A 13 6.47 -21.61 -24.30
CA MET A 13 5.55 -20.51 -24.11
C MET A 13 5.59 -19.54 -25.30
N CYS A 14 4.50 -18.77 -25.53
CA CYS A 14 4.38 -17.91 -26.72
C CYS A 14 5.41 -16.78 -26.79
N GLY A 15 5.89 -16.28 -25.67
CA GLY A 15 6.90 -15.22 -25.61
C GLY A 15 8.35 -15.72 -25.62
N GLU A 16 8.60 -17.02 -25.63
CA GLU A 16 9.95 -17.59 -25.50
C GLU A 16 10.73 -17.81 -26.82
N PRO A 17 10.09 -18.13 -27.99
CA PRO A 17 10.84 -18.41 -29.20
C PRO A 17 11.72 -17.25 -29.65
N ARG A 18 12.95 -17.58 -30.08
CA ARG A 18 13.96 -16.64 -30.60
C ARG A 18 14.61 -17.22 -31.86
N GLU A 19 15.48 -16.48 -32.51
CA GLU A 19 16.23 -16.90 -33.70
C GLU A 19 16.97 -18.22 -33.53
N LYS A 20 17.44 -18.52 -32.30
CA LYS A 20 18.14 -19.81 -31.98
C LYS A 20 17.22 -21.03 -32.12
N ASN A 21 15.91 -20.84 -32.12
CA ASN A 21 14.92 -21.91 -32.24
C ASN A 21 14.45 -22.12 -33.70
N VAL A 22 15.01 -21.40 -34.68
CA VAL A 22 14.68 -21.58 -36.10
C VAL A 22 14.97 -23.01 -36.54
N GLY A 23 14.01 -23.64 -37.22
CA GLY A 23 14.04 -25.05 -37.63
C GLY A 23 13.49 -26.03 -36.57
N GLU A 24 13.22 -25.57 -35.34
CA GLU A 24 12.57 -26.40 -34.33
C GLU A 24 11.08 -26.54 -34.57
N LYS A 25 10.57 -27.76 -34.41
CA LYS A 25 9.12 -28.02 -34.39
C LYS A 25 8.61 -27.91 -32.97
N ILE A 26 7.75 -26.89 -32.73
CA ILE A 26 7.21 -26.59 -31.41
C ILE A 26 5.69 -26.60 -31.38
N THR A 27 5.13 -26.78 -30.18
CA THR A 27 3.70 -26.64 -29.90
C THR A 27 3.47 -25.48 -28.96
N LEU A 28 2.69 -24.50 -29.38
CA LEU A 28 2.26 -23.36 -28.57
C LEU A 28 0.78 -23.48 -28.24
N MET A 29 0.39 -22.98 -27.09
CA MET A 29 -1.01 -22.94 -26.66
C MET A 29 -1.29 -21.59 -25.99
N GLY A 30 -2.39 -20.94 -26.34
CA GLY A 30 -2.73 -19.63 -25.82
C GLY A 30 -4.06 -19.11 -26.35
N TRP A 31 -4.24 -17.83 -26.19
CA TRP A 31 -5.42 -17.11 -26.67
C TRP A 31 -5.10 -16.27 -27.89
N VAL A 32 -6.01 -16.29 -28.87
CA VAL A 32 -5.90 -15.48 -30.09
C VAL A 32 -6.11 -14.02 -29.75
N GLN A 33 -5.09 -13.19 -29.94
CA GLN A 33 -5.22 -11.75 -29.77
C GLN A 33 -5.76 -11.07 -31.04
N ARG A 34 -5.23 -11.46 -32.19
CA ARG A 34 -5.66 -10.95 -33.52
C ARG A 34 -5.63 -12.05 -34.53
N ASN A 35 -6.52 -11.95 -35.51
CA ASN A 35 -6.55 -12.79 -36.70
C ASN A 35 -6.65 -11.90 -37.92
N ARG A 36 -5.71 -12.01 -38.86
CA ARG A 36 -5.57 -11.12 -40.05
C ARG A 36 -5.35 -11.95 -41.31
N LYS A 37 -5.94 -11.51 -42.40
CA LYS A 37 -5.68 -12.05 -43.77
C LYS A 37 -4.82 -11.06 -44.54
N LEU A 38 -3.70 -11.52 -45.10
CA LEU A 38 -2.84 -10.72 -45.97
C LEU A 38 -2.17 -11.61 -47.02
N GLY A 39 -2.27 -11.21 -48.31
CA GLY A 39 -1.54 -11.88 -49.40
C GLY A 39 -1.85 -13.37 -49.61
N GLY A 40 -3.05 -13.86 -49.25
CA GLY A 40 -3.39 -15.28 -49.35
C GLY A 40 -3.02 -16.11 -48.09
N LEU A 41 -2.32 -15.53 -47.15
CA LEU A 41 -1.97 -16.13 -45.87
C LEU A 41 -2.91 -15.65 -44.75
N GLN A 42 -3.01 -16.46 -43.71
CA GLN A 42 -3.69 -16.09 -42.46
C GLN A 42 -2.64 -15.94 -41.35
N PHE A 43 -2.71 -14.83 -40.62
CA PHE A 43 -1.80 -14.52 -39.52
C PHE A 43 -2.58 -14.45 -38.20
N ILE A 44 -2.16 -15.24 -37.21
CA ILE A 44 -2.73 -15.21 -35.88
C ILE A 44 -1.65 -14.76 -34.90
N ASP A 45 -1.92 -13.71 -34.12
CA ASP A 45 -1.12 -13.34 -32.95
C ASP A 45 -1.63 -14.16 -31.78
N LEU A 46 -0.87 -15.17 -31.36
CA LEU A 46 -1.18 -16.07 -30.25
C LEU A 46 -0.50 -15.56 -28.98
N ARG A 47 -1.28 -15.34 -27.94
CA ARG A 47 -0.83 -14.75 -26.67
C ARG A 47 -0.92 -15.75 -25.52
N ASP A 48 0.08 -15.74 -24.66
CA ASP A 48 0.02 -16.25 -23.29
C ASP A 48 0.63 -15.24 -22.31
N ARG A 49 0.87 -15.64 -21.05
CA ARG A 49 1.42 -14.74 -20.01
C ARG A 49 2.84 -14.27 -20.26
N THR A 50 3.60 -14.89 -21.16
CA THR A 50 5.00 -14.57 -21.47
C THR A 50 5.14 -13.62 -22.64
N GLY A 51 4.11 -13.52 -23.48
CA GLY A 51 4.13 -12.66 -24.65
C GLY A 51 3.27 -13.17 -25.79
N ILE A 52 3.62 -12.75 -27.01
CA ILE A 52 2.88 -13.01 -28.24
C ILE A 52 3.82 -13.67 -29.26
N MET A 53 3.30 -14.68 -29.97
CA MET A 53 3.93 -15.28 -31.13
C MET A 53 3.05 -15.12 -32.37
N GLN A 54 3.61 -14.67 -33.48
CA GLN A 54 2.90 -14.68 -34.76
C GLN A 54 2.89 -16.09 -35.31
N ILE A 55 1.71 -16.55 -35.72
CA ILE A 55 1.49 -17.85 -36.34
C ILE A 55 1.05 -17.62 -37.78
N VAL A 56 1.69 -18.28 -38.70
CA VAL A 56 1.39 -18.16 -40.15
C VAL A 56 0.75 -19.43 -40.64
N PHE A 57 -0.38 -19.27 -41.37
CA PHE A 57 -1.09 -20.34 -42.02
C PHE A 57 -1.17 -20.03 -43.51
N GLY A 58 -0.96 -21.06 -44.33
CA GLY A 58 -1.09 -20.99 -45.78
C GLY A 58 -1.68 -22.28 -46.32
N GLU A 59 -2.38 -22.19 -47.44
CA GLU A 59 -2.95 -23.36 -48.11
C GLU A 59 -1.86 -24.35 -48.51
N GLU A 60 -0.68 -23.85 -48.96
CA GLU A 60 0.48 -24.65 -49.34
C GLU A 60 1.18 -25.31 -48.14
N ILE A 61 1.01 -24.78 -46.90
CA ILE A 61 1.56 -25.33 -45.68
C ILE A 61 0.71 -26.51 -45.23
N ASN A 62 -0.58 -26.24 -44.98
CA ASN A 62 -1.58 -27.22 -44.62
C ASN A 62 -2.99 -26.63 -44.90
N ALA A 63 -3.70 -27.14 -45.88
CA ALA A 63 -4.99 -26.63 -46.33
C ALA A 63 -6.08 -26.74 -45.25
N GLU A 64 -6.11 -27.85 -44.46
CA GLU A 64 -7.08 -28.03 -43.37
C GLU A 64 -6.86 -27.00 -42.25
N SER A 65 -5.63 -26.84 -41.81
CA SER A 65 -5.26 -25.85 -40.80
C SER A 65 -5.53 -24.42 -41.25
N PHE A 66 -5.30 -24.12 -42.51
CA PHE A 66 -5.58 -22.82 -43.10
C PHE A 66 -7.10 -22.49 -43.11
N GLU A 67 -7.95 -23.44 -43.52
CA GLU A 67 -9.40 -23.26 -43.47
C GLU A 67 -9.89 -23.09 -42.01
N LYS A 68 -9.36 -23.89 -41.06
CA LYS A 68 -9.68 -23.76 -39.67
C LYS A 68 -9.28 -22.39 -39.08
N ALA A 69 -8.10 -21.89 -39.43
CA ALA A 69 -7.59 -20.60 -38.99
C ALA A 69 -8.47 -19.42 -39.42
N LYS A 70 -9.12 -19.49 -40.59
CA LYS A 70 -10.06 -18.44 -41.05
C LYS A 70 -11.26 -18.25 -40.13
N ALA A 71 -11.73 -19.31 -39.49
CA ALA A 71 -12.90 -19.29 -38.60
C ALA A 71 -12.57 -18.85 -37.16
N VAL A 72 -11.30 -18.82 -36.79
CA VAL A 72 -10.85 -18.47 -35.44
C VAL A 72 -11.03 -16.97 -35.17
N ARG A 73 -11.59 -16.64 -34.02
CA ARG A 73 -11.85 -15.26 -33.58
C ARG A 73 -10.94 -14.88 -32.39
N PRO A 74 -10.82 -13.59 -32.10
CA PRO A 74 -10.12 -13.13 -30.90
C PRO A 74 -10.63 -13.83 -29.61
N GLU A 75 -9.71 -14.09 -28.71
CA GLU A 75 -9.90 -14.78 -27.43
C GLU A 75 -10.29 -16.27 -27.53
N TYR A 76 -10.34 -16.87 -28.72
CA TYR A 76 -10.36 -18.33 -28.82
C TYR A 76 -9.10 -18.91 -28.19
N CYS A 77 -9.24 -20.00 -27.45
CA CYS A 77 -8.11 -20.77 -26.94
C CYS A 77 -7.71 -21.84 -27.96
N ILE A 78 -6.49 -21.78 -28.47
CA ILE A 78 -6.01 -22.69 -29.50
C ILE A 78 -4.67 -23.33 -29.13
N ALA A 79 -4.43 -24.51 -29.71
CA ALA A 79 -3.13 -25.14 -29.75
C ALA A 79 -2.64 -25.19 -31.20
N VAL A 80 -1.40 -24.82 -31.45
CA VAL A 80 -0.76 -24.82 -32.76
C VAL A 80 0.55 -25.54 -32.71
N THR A 81 0.82 -26.37 -33.74
CA THR A 81 2.11 -27.04 -33.88
C THR A 81 2.68 -26.69 -35.26
N GLY A 82 3.98 -26.37 -35.29
CA GLY A 82 4.63 -25.98 -36.54
C GLY A 82 6.13 -25.76 -36.31
N GLU A 83 6.79 -25.31 -37.37
CA GLU A 83 8.21 -24.99 -37.38
C GLU A 83 8.43 -23.49 -37.15
N VAL A 84 9.42 -23.16 -36.29
CA VAL A 84 9.87 -21.79 -36.07
C VAL A 84 10.71 -21.35 -37.28
N VAL A 85 10.33 -20.25 -37.91
CA VAL A 85 11.03 -19.68 -39.06
C VAL A 85 11.34 -18.20 -38.83
N LEU A 86 12.29 -17.64 -39.56
CA LEU A 86 12.52 -16.20 -39.59
C LEU A 86 11.37 -15.48 -40.25
N ARG A 87 10.96 -14.34 -39.73
CA ARG A 87 9.94 -13.48 -40.36
C ARG A 87 10.51 -12.80 -41.60
N GLU A 88 9.72 -12.74 -42.64
CA GLU A 88 10.06 -11.93 -43.84
C GLU A 88 10.11 -10.43 -43.47
N ALA A 89 9.23 -9.97 -42.59
CA ALA A 89 9.19 -8.59 -42.06
C ALA A 89 9.37 -8.59 -40.55
N PRO A 90 10.59 -8.42 -40.05
CA PRO A 90 10.88 -8.35 -38.61
C PRO A 90 10.13 -7.23 -37.92
N ASN A 91 9.69 -7.47 -36.66
CA ASN A 91 9.02 -6.49 -35.81
C ASN A 91 9.77 -6.29 -34.50
N ASN A 92 10.62 -5.28 -34.44
CA ASN A 92 11.46 -4.97 -33.27
C ASN A 92 10.66 -4.50 -32.02
N ALA A 93 9.36 -4.26 -32.15
CA ALA A 93 8.48 -3.92 -31.02
C ALA A 93 8.04 -5.15 -30.21
N MET A 94 8.33 -6.36 -30.68
CA MET A 94 8.01 -7.61 -30.00
C MET A 94 9.28 -8.42 -29.73
N GLU A 95 9.39 -9.04 -28.57
CA GLU A 95 10.55 -9.89 -28.23
C GLU A 95 10.70 -11.11 -29.17
N THR A 96 9.58 -11.64 -29.67
CA THR A 96 9.56 -12.73 -30.66
C THR A 96 9.54 -12.22 -32.11
N GLY A 97 9.70 -10.91 -32.30
CA GLY A 97 9.44 -10.25 -33.58
C GLY A 97 10.37 -10.61 -34.73
N MET A 98 11.48 -11.32 -34.47
CA MET A 98 12.38 -11.83 -35.50
C MET A 98 11.92 -13.18 -36.06
N VAL A 99 11.04 -13.90 -35.36
CA VAL A 99 10.61 -15.25 -35.71
C VAL A 99 9.08 -15.34 -35.74
N GLU A 100 8.58 -16.36 -36.46
CA GLU A 100 7.17 -16.73 -36.51
C GLU A 100 7.03 -18.25 -36.58
N LEU A 101 5.83 -18.77 -36.24
CA LEU A 101 5.55 -20.19 -36.34
C LEU A 101 4.80 -20.48 -37.66
N LYS A 102 5.43 -21.24 -38.54
CA LYS A 102 4.81 -21.78 -39.73
C LYS A 102 3.95 -22.99 -39.33
N CYS A 103 2.63 -22.80 -39.27
CA CYS A 103 1.72 -23.74 -38.65
C CYS A 103 1.35 -24.92 -39.53
N GLU A 104 1.63 -26.13 -39.05
CA GLU A 104 1.26 -27.39 -39.69
C GLU A 104 -0.09 -27.92 -39.17
N SER A 105 -0.42 -27.71 -37.91
CA SER A 105 -1.69 -28.16 -37.33
C SER A 105 -2.24 -27.20 -36.30
N ILE A 106 -3.56 -27.04 -36.29
CA ILE A 106 -4.29 -26.23 -35.30
C ILE A 106 -5.41 -27.06 -34.68
N LYS A 107 -5.58 -26.89 -33.35
CA LYS A 107 -6.75 -27.32 -32.60
C LYS A 107 -7.43 -26.12 -31.96
N VAL A 108 -8.73 -26.01 -32.09
CA VAL A 108 -9.55 -25.06 -31.32
C VAL A 108 -9.95 -25.74 -30.01
N LEU A 109 -9.28 -25.39 -28.90
CA LEU A 109 -9.52 -25.98 -27.60
C LEU A 109 -10.83 -25.46 -26.97
N SER A 110 -11.11 -24.17 -27.15
CA SER A 110 -12.41 -23.58 -26.84
C SER A 110 -12.64 -22.32 -27.67
N ASP A 111 -13.87 -22.10 -28.04
CA ASP A 111 -14.37 -20.87 -28.65
C ASP A 111 -14.62 -19.81 -27.57
N SER A 112 -14.84 -18.58 -27.98
CA SER A 112 -15.13 -17.43 -27.10
C SER A 112 -16.23 -16.58 -27.72
N GLU A 113 -17.12 -16.10 -26.88
CA GLU A 113 -17.96 -14.96 -27.20
C GLU A 113 -17.12 -13.69 -27.32
N THR A 114 -17.69 -12.62 -27.88
CA THR A 114 -17.02 -11.31 -27.90
C THR A 114 -16.84 -10.81 -26.46
N PRO A 115 -15.59 -10.62 -25.99
CA PRO A 115 -15.35 -10.17 -24.63
C PRO A 115 -15.94 -8.78 -24.37
N PRO A 116 -16.50 -8.54 -23.16
CA PRO A 116 -17.03 -7.23 -22.78
C PRO A 116 -15.95 -6.16 -22.56
N ILE A 117 -14.68 -6.56 -22.49
CA ILE A 117 -13.52 -5.68 -22.40
C ILE A 117 -12.43 -6.14 -23.38
N TYR A 118 -11.66 -5.18 -23.88
CA TYR A 118 -10.51 -5.50 -24.73
C TYR A 118 -9.31 -5.93 -23.90
N ILE A 119 -8.64 -7.01 -24.31
CA ILE A 119 -7.42 -7.48 -23.67
C ILE A 119 -6.23 -6.74 -24.26
N LYS A 120 -5.95 -5.55 -23.75
CA LYS A 120 -4.84 -4.68 -24.17
C LYS A 120 -4.31 -3.90 -22.96
N GLU A 121 -3.09 -3.39 -23.07
CA GLU A 121 -2.55 -2.42 -22.12
C GLU A 121 -3.36 -1.11 -22.14
N ASP A 122 -3.26 -0.31 -21.10
CA ASP A 122 -3.91 1.00 -20.97
C ASP A 122 -5.42 0.98 -21.33
N LEU A 123 -6.14 0.03 -20.76
CA LEU A 123 -7.56 -0.14 -20.99
C LEU A 123 -8.36 1.00 -20.32
N ASP A 124 -9.03 1.81 -21.14
CA ASP A 124 -10.06 2.75 -20.68
C ASP A 124 -11.40 2.01 -20.52
N ALA A 125 -11.63 1.48 -19.33
CA ALA A 125 -12.89 0.82 -18.97
C ALA A 125 -13.24 1.12 -17.51
N ALA A 126 -14.53 1.29 -17.23
CA ALA A 126 -15.03 1.54 -15.90
C ALA A 126 -14.63 0.43 -14.93
N GLU A 127 -14.23 0.80 -13.71
CA GLU A 127 -13.75 -0.12 -12.67
C GLU A 127 -14.73 -1.27 -12.40
N ASN A 128 -16.02 -0.98 -12.30
CA ASN A 128 -17.05 -2.00 -12.04
C ASN A 128 -17.11 -3.08 -13.13
N ILE A 129 -16.84 -2.74 -14.39
CA ILE A 129 -16.78 -3.69 -15.49
C ILE A 129 -15.50 -4.54 -15.40
N ARG A 130 -14.36 -3.91 -15.13
CA ARG A 130 -13.08 -4.61 -14.89
C ARG A 130 -13.21 -5.60 -13.73
N LEU A 131 -13.83 -5.20 -12.61
CA LEU A 131 -14.02 -6.06 -11.43
C LEU A 131 -15.06 -7.18 -11.69
N LYS A 132 -16.11 -6.93 -12.49
CA LYS A 132 -17.09 -7.96 -12.85
C LYS A 132 -16.47 -9.05 -13.73
N TYR A 133 -15.66 -8.66 -14.70
CA TYR A 133 -14.98 -9.57 -15.64
C TYR A 133 -13.49 -9.70 -15.29
N ARG A 134 -13.16 -9.75 -14.01
CA ARG A 134 -11.78 -9.72 -13.51
C ARG A 134 -10.89 -10.80 -14.13
N TYR A 135 -11.42 -11.99 -14.41
CA TYR A 135 -10.70 -13.06 -15.10
C TYR A 135 -10.27 -12.70 -16.53
N LEU A 136 -10.97 -11.77 -17.19
CA LEU A 136 -10.54 -11.21 -18.48
C LEU A 136 -9.56 -10.04 -18.28
N ASP A 137 -9.81 -9.16 -17.32
CA ASP A 137 -8.91 -8.06 -16.96
C ASP A 137 -7.51 -8.61 -16.60
N LEU A 138 -7.43 -9.72 -15.88
CA LEU A 138 -6.19 -10.42 -15.53
C LEU A 138 -5.44 -11.06 -16.72
N ARG A 139 -6.06 -11.15 -17.92
CA ARG A 139 -5.34 -11.56 -19.14
C ARG A 139 -4.53 -10.43 -19.76
N ARG A 140 -4.75 -9.19 -19.35
CA ARG A 140 -4.02 -8.03 -19.90
C ARG A 140 -2.54 -8.11 -19.51
N PRO A 141 -1.61 -7.76 -20.42
CA PRO A 141 -0.18 -7.87 -20.17
C PRO A 141 0.30 -7.06 -18.97
N ASP A 142 -0.22 -5.82 -18.81
CA ASP A 142 0.07 -4.94 -17.67
C ASP A 142 -0.36 -5.57 -16.35
N MET A 143 -1.56 -6.15 -16.30
CA MET A 143 -2.04 -6.85 -15.12
C MET A 143 -1.20 -8.09 -14.80
N GLN A 144 -0.86 -8.90 -15.81
CA GLN A 144 -0.02 -10.08 -15.62
C GLN A 144 1.38 -9.71 -15.12
N LYS A 145 1.96 -8.61 -15.62
CA LYS A 145 3.24 -8.06 -15.15
C LYS A 145 3.20 -7.74 -13.66
N ILE A 146 2.12 -7.12 -13.17
CA ILE A 146 1.93 -6.82 -11.74
C ILE A 146 1.99 -8.11 -10.91
N PHE A 147 1.30 -9.19 -11.34
CA PHE A 147 1.32 -10.46 -10.60
C PHE A 147 2.65 -11.21 -10.70
N MET A 148 3.41 -11.02 -11.77
CA MET A 148 4.80 -11.51 -11.84
C MET A 148 5.70 -10.76 -10.86
N ILE A 149 5.54 -9.44 -10.73
CA ILE A 149 6.22 -8.63 -9.71
C ILE A 149 5.84 -9.13 -8.31
N ARG A 150 4.55 -9.30 -8.02
CA ARG A 150 4.07 -9.83 -6.73
C ARG A 150 4.71 -11.18 -6.38
N ASN A 151 4.77 -12.09 -7.34
CA ASN A 151 5.40 -13.41 -7.15
C ASN A 151 6.89 -13.28 -6.84
N ARG A 152 7.63 -12.44 -7.60
CA ARG A 152 9.06 -12.19 -7.35
C ARG A 152 9.29 -11.55 -5.98
N THR A 153 8.44 -10.60 -5.59
CA THR A 153 8.49 -9.96 -4.27
C THR A 153 8.35 -11.00 -3.16
N SER A 154 7.31 -11.85 -3.21
CA SER A 154 7.11 -12.90 -2.20
C SER A 154 8.28 -13.90 -2.15
N LYS A 155 8.87 -14.22 -3.30
CA LYS A 155 10.06 -15.09 -3.35
C LYS A 155 11.26 -14.39 -2.72
N ALA A 156 11.57 -13.15 -3.08
CA ALA A 156 12.69 -12.39 -2.54
C ALA A 156 12.59 -12.23 -1.02
N VAL A 157 11.38 -11.99 -0.50
CA VAL A 157 11.13 -11.93 0.95
C VAL A 157 11.49 -13.25 1.62
N ARG A 158 11.01 -14.39 1.10
CA ARG A 158 11.33 -15.72 1.65
C ARG A 158 12.84 -16.01 1.57
N ASP A 159 13.44 -15.78 0.41
CA ASP A 159 14.88 -16.02 0.22
C ASP A 159 15.73 -15.23 1.25
N PHE A 160 15.37 -13.96 1.50
CA PHE A 160 16.08 -13.13 2.47
C PHE A 160 15.87 -13.60 3.91
N LEU A 161 14.63 -13.85 4.31
CA LEU A 161 14.31 -14.22 5.70
C LEU A 161 14.84 -15.61 6.05
N ASP A 162 14.71 -16.60 5.17
CA ASP A 162 15.30 -17.94 5.34
C ASP A 162 16.82 -17.87 5.51
N ASN A 163 17.51 -17.07 4.67
CA ASN A 163 18.96 -16.86 4.76
C ASN A 163 19.40 -16.14 6.05
N ASN A 164 18.48 -15.44 6.73
CA ASN A 164 18.72 -14.79 8.02
C ASN A 164 18.21 -15.61 9.22
N GLY A 165 17.87 -16.88 9.00
CA GLY A 165 17.51 -17.85 10.03
C GLY A 165 16.09 -17.71 10.58
N PHE A 166 15.19 -17.11 9.82
CA PHE A 166 13.76 -17.08 10.16
C PHE A 166 13.08 -18.38 9.76
N LEU A 167 12.05 -18.76 10.52
CA LEU A 167 11.16 -19.87 10.22
C LEU A 167 9.81 -19.34 9.77
N GLU A 168 9.32 -19.80 8.60
CA GLU A 168 7.97 -19.52 8.15
C GLU A 168 7.00 -20.43 8.90
N VAL A 169 6.12 -19.82 9.73
CA VAL A 169 5.15 -20.55 10.55
C VAL A 169 3.75 -19.98 10.35
N GLU A 170 2.81 -20.84 9.96
CA GLU A 170 1.41 -20.44 9.81
C GLU A 170 0.72 -20.35 11.17
N THR A 171 -0.13 -19.34 11.32
CA THR A 171 -0.96 -19.12 12.50
C THR A 171 -2.44 -19.33 12.16
N PRO A 172 -3.31 -19.61 13.14
CA PRO A 172 -4.73 -19.85 12.89
C PRO A 172 -5.44 -18.66 12.23
N ILE A 173 -6.36 -18.97 11.29
CA ILE A 173 -7.30 -18.00 10.72
C ILE A 173 -8.56 -17.90 11.59
N LEU A 174 -9.02 -19.02 12.20
CA LEU A 174 -10.13 -19.01 13.16
C LEU A 174 -9.59 -18.66 14.54
N ASN A 175 -9.79 -17.44 14.95
CA ASN A 175 -9.20 -16.85 16.15
C ASN A 175 -10.24 -16.46 17.19
N LYS A 176 -9.77 -16.04 18.36
CA LYS A 176 -10.55 -15.32 19.35
C LYS A 176 -10.68 -13.85 18.92
N SER A 177 -11.87 -13.26 19.10
CA SER A 177 -12.04 -11.81 18.94
C SER A 177 -11.18 -11.06 19.99
N THR A 178 -10.40 -10.11 19.53
CA THR A 178 -9.53 -9.28 20.38
C THR A 178 -9.58 -7.83 19.92
N PRO A 179 -9.61 -6.86 20.85
CA PRO A 179 -9.67 -5.44 20.50
C PRO A 179 -8.30 -4.94 20.00
N GLU A 180 -8.03 -5.06 18.70
CA GLU A 180 -6.76 -4.62 18.06
C GLU A 180 -6.92 -3.34 17.19
N GLY A 181 -7.94 -2.53 17.46
CA GLY A 181 -8.13 -1.24 16.77
C GLY A 181 -9.17 -1.25 15.66
N ALA A 182 -9.22 -2.28 14.80
CA ALA A 182 -10.26 -2.45 13.79
C ALA A 182 -11.42 -3.32 14.30
N ARG A 183 -12.52 -3.34 13.56
CA ARG A 183 -13.63 -4.26 13.82
C ARG A 183 -13.31 -5.63 13.22
N ASP A 184 -13.64 -6.70 13.96
CA ASP A 184 -13.44 -8.08 13.53
C ASP A 184 -14.54 -8.56 12.59
N TYR A 185 -14.18 -9.42 11.62
CA TYR A 185 -15.12 -10.30 10.94
C TYR A 185 -15.40 -11.52 11.81
N LEU A 186 -16.66 -11.78 12.14
CA LEU A 186 -17.07 -12.88 13.00
C LEU A 186 -17.53 -14.09 12.18
N VAL A 187 -17.13 -15.28 12.60
CA VAL A 187 -17.53 -16.56 12.02
C VAL A 187 -18.25 -17.38 13.09
N PRO A 188 -19.54 -17.69 12.94
CA PRO A 188 -20.29 -18.43 13.95
C PRO A 188 -19.80 -19.88 14.05
N SER A 189 -19.89 -20.45 15.26
CA SER A 189 -19.50 -21.82 15.53
C SER A 189 -20.74 -22.73 15.59
N ARG A 190 -20.87 -23.68 14.67
CA ARG A 190 -21.94 -24.71 14.71
C ARG A 190 -21.88 -25.61 15.94
N ASN A 191 -20.66 -25.90 16.44
CA ASN A 191 -20.47 -26.80 17.59
C ASN A 191 -20.70 -26.11 18.95
N TYR A 192 -20.70 -24.79 18.99
CA TYR A 192 -20.89 -23.99 20.20
C TYR A 192 -21.89 -22.86 19.90
N PRO A 193 -23.21 -23.15 20.01
CA PRO A 193 -24.25 -22.16 19.68
C PRO A 193 -24.08 -20.85 20.45
N GLY A 194 -24.20 -19.73 19.75
CA GLY A 194 -23.99 -18.38 20.29
C GLY A 194 -22.53 -17.96 20.48
N MET A 195 -21.57 -18.83 20.14
CA MET A 195 -20.13 -18.49 20.16
C MET A 195 -19.57 -18.29 18.75
N PHE A 196 -18.57 -17.41 18.64
CA PHE A 196 -17.99 -17.01 17.38
C PHE A 196 -16.46 -17.13 17.39
N TYR A 197 -15.90 -17.50 16.26
CA TYR A 197 -14.52 -17.18 15.92
C TYR A 197 -14.46 -15.78 15.31
N ALA A 198 -13.29 -15.15 15.36
CA ALA A 198 -12.98 -13.95 14.62
C ALA A 198 -11.89 -14.23 13.58
N LEU A 199 -11.96 -13.58 12.41
CA LEU A 199 -10.86 -13.59 11.46
C LEU A 199 -9.75 -12.63 11.94
N PRO A 200 -8.44 -13.01 11.82
CA PRO A 200 -7.34 -12.25 12.42
C PRO A 200 -7.13 -10.90 11.74
N GLN A 201 -7.00 -9.86 12.52
CA GLN A 201 -6.55 -8.55 12.03
C GLN A 201 -5.05 -8.55 11.70
N SER A 202 -4.29 -9.34 12.46
CA SER A 202 -2.87 -9.65 12.28
C SER A 202 -2.51 -10.90 13.08
N PRO A 203 -1.34 -11.54 12.87
CA PRO A 203 -0.87 -12.65 13.70
C PRO A 203 -0.26 -12.21 15.03
N GLN A 204 -0.51 -10.98 15.52
CA GLN A 204 0.20 -10.35 16.63
C GLN A 204 0.32 -11.20 17.89
N LEU A 205 -0.76 -11.81 18.34
CA LEU A 205 -0.75 -12.59 19.59
C LEU A 205 0.00 -13.92 19.42
N PHE A 206 -0.17 -14.57 18.28
CA PHE A 206 0.49 -15.85 18.01
C PHE A 206 1.99 -15.73 17.77
N LYS A 207 2.44 -14.67 17.09
CA LYS A 207 3.87 -14.47 16.90
C LYS A 207 4.60 -14.21 18.22
N GLN A 208 3.98 -13.52 19.19
CA GLN A 208 4.51 -13.37 20.53
C GLN A 208 4.57 -14.72 21.27
N LEU A 209 3.53 -15.58 21.14
CA LEU A 209 3.56 -16.93 21.67
C LEU A 209 4.66 -17.79 21.05
N LEU A 210 4.97 -17.62 19.76
CA LEU A 210 6.09 -18.29 19.12
C LEU A 210 7.44 -17.86 19.69
N MET A 211 7.59 -16.59 20.09
CA MET A 211 8.79 -16.13 20.80
C MET A 211 8.90 -16.81 22.18
N VAL A 212 7.81 -16.86 22.95
CA VAL A 212 7.75 -17.61 24.22
C VAL A 212 8.05 -19.11 24.01
N SER A 213 7.68 -19.65 22.86
CA SER A 213 7.92 -21.05 22.48
C SER A 213 9.36 -21.33 22.02
N GLY A 214 10.22 -20.32 21.97
CA GLY A 214 11.62 -20.46 21.59
C GLY A 214 11.89 -20.59 20.08
N PHE A 215 10.99 -20.10 19.23
CA PHE A 215 11.20 -20.08 17.78
C PHE A 215 12.23 -19.04 17.33
N ASP A 216 12.54 -18.08 18.19
CA ASP A 216 13.62 -17.09 18.03
C ASP A 216 13.38 -16.07 16.92
N LYS A 217 13.16 -16.52 15.70
CA LYS A 217 12.87 -15.68 14.52
C LYS A 217 11.76 -16.32 13.70
N TYR A 218 10.64 -15.62 13.61
CA TYR A 218 9.43 -16.04 12.91
C TYR A 218 9.11 -15.09 11.78
N TYR A 219 8.59 -15.60 10.68
CA TYR A 219 7.84 -14.83 9.71
C TYR A 219 6.67 -15.59 9.11
N GLN A 220 5.74 -14.86 8.50
CA GLN A 220 4.61 -15.41 7.76
C GLN A 220 4.16 -14.41 6.70
N ILE A 221 3.83 -14.89 5.49
CA ILE A 221 3.05 -14.12 4.53
C ILE A 221 1.57 -14.37 4.86
N ALA A 222 1.02 -13.55 5.76
CA ALA A 222 -0.26 -13.76 6.42
C ALA A 222 -1.43 -13.06 5.74
N LYS A 223 -2.59 -13.73 5.70
CA LYS A 223 -3.87 -13.09 5.40
C LYS A 223 -4.40 -12.39 6.64
N CYS A 224 -4.78 -11.12 6.47
CA CYS A 224 -5.35 -10.26 7.51
C CYS A 224 -6.70 -9.73 7.05
N PHE A 225 -7.60 -9.48 8.03
CA PHE A 225 -8.98 -9.10 7.80
C PHE A 225 -9.35 -7.93 8.71
N ARG A 226 -9.97 -6.88 8.17
CA ARG A 226 -10.45 -5.72 8.95
C ARG A 226 -11.77 -5.23 8.38
N ASP A 227 -12.79 -5.17 9.23
CA ASP A 227 -14.10 -4.62 8.88
C ASP A 227 -14.10 -3.12 9.15
N GLU A 228 -13.57 -2.37 8.21
CA GLU A 228 -13.42 -0.92 8.26
C GLU A 228 -14.02 -0.25 7.02
N ASP A 229 -14.27 1.06 7.12
CA ASP A 229 -14.60 1.87 5.95
C ASP A 229 -13.44 1.87 4.95
N LEU A 230 -13.72 1.41 3.74
CA LEU A 230 -12.71 1.24 2.70
C LEU A 230 -12.34 2.59 2.07
N ARG A 231 -11.05 2.87 2.02
CA ARG A 231 -10.46 3.98 1.28
C ARG A 231 -9.72 3.42 0.06
N ALA A 232 -9.22 4.30 -0.82
CA ALA A 232 -8.56 3.92 -2.07
C ALA A 232 -7.43 2.87 -1.91
N ASN A 233 -6.71 2.92 -0.76
CA ASN A 233 -5.58 2.05 -0.45
C ASN A 233 -5.88 1.00 0.64
N ARG A 234 -7.17 0.67 0.87
CA ARG A 234 -7.59 -0.33 1.86
C ARG A 234 -8.50 -1.38 1.24
N GLN A 235 -8.36 -2.60 1.72
CA GLN A 235 -9.22 -3.74 1.38
C GLN A 235 -9.63 -4.46 2.67
N PRO A 236 -10.83 -5.09 2.72
CA PRO A 236 -11.29 -5.78 3.92
C PRO A 236 -10.47 -7.03 4.23
N GLU A 237 -9.83 -7.58 3.21
CA GLU A 237 -8.85 -8.65 3.28
C GLU A 237 -7.58 -8.26 2.52
N PHE A 238 -6.42 -8.40 3.15
CA PHE A 238 -5.13 -8.01 2.61
C PHE A 238 -4.03 -8.97 3.08
N THR A 239 -2.82 -8.78 2.60
CA THR A 239 -1.69 -9.65 2.93
C THR A 239 -0.57 -8.86 3.60
N GLN A 240 -0.06 -9.37 4.71
CA GLN A 240 1.11 -8.85 5.39
C GLN A 240 2.31 -9.80 5.25
N ILE A 241 3.51 -9.22 5.16
CA ILE A 241 4.76 -9.89 5.51
C ILE A 241 4.95 -9.58 6.99
N ASP A 242 4.64 -10.53 7.85
CA ASP A 242 4.71 -10.38 9.30
C ASP A 242 5.92 -11.11 9.85
N LEU A 243 6.67 -10.48 10.75
CA LEU A 243 7.86 -11.05 11.38
C LEU A 243 7.99 -10.66 12.84
N GLU A 244 8.67 -11.51 13.61
CA GLU A 244 9.00 -11.29 15.02
C GLU A 244 10.34 -11.93 15.36
N MET A 245 11.11 -11.30 16.26
CA MET A 245 12.44 -11.72 16.65
C MET A 245 12.61 -11.62 18.16
N SER A 246 13.29 -12.59 18.75
CA SER A 246 13.69 -12.59 20.16
C SER A 246 15.06 -11.97 20.37
N PHE A 247 15.32 -11.46 21.60
CA PHE A 247 16.61 -10.91 22.05
C PHE A 247 17.09 -9.73 21.20
N VAL A 248 16.18 -8.80 20.89
CA VAL A 248 16.43 -7.64 20.02
C VAL A 248 15.96 -6.33 20.65
N GLU A 249 16.59 -5.25 20.21
CA GLU A 249 16.19 -3.87 20.41
C GLU A 249 15.68 -3.24 19.10
N GLN A 250 15.21 -1.98 19.16
CA GLN A 250 14.65 -1.28 17.98
C GLN A 250 15.63 -1.27 16.80
N ASP A 251 16.91 -0.99 17.07
CA ASP A 251 17.94 -0.88 16.05
C ASP A 251 18.19 -2.19 15.30
N ASP A 252 18.12 -3.32 16.02
CA ASP A 252 18.29 -4.65 15.42
C ASP A 252 17.15 -4.97 14.44
N VAL A 253 15.90 -4.69 14.85
CA VAL A 253 14.74 -4.91 14.00
C VAL A 253 14.76 -3.99 12.79
N MET A 254 15.05 -2.70 12.98
CA MET A 254 15.15 -1.75 11.87
C MET A 254 16.27 -2.13 10.89
N ALA A 255 17.46 -2.49 11.36
CA ALA A 255 18.59 -2.86 10.51
C ALA A 255 18.31 -4.11 9.68
N LEU A 256 17.66 -5.16 10.27
CA LEU A 256 17.25 -6.34 9.52
C LEU A 256 16.28 -5.96 8.40
N ASN A 257 15.28 -5.14 8.71
CA ASN A 257 14.25 -4.75 7.75
C ASN A 257 14.76 -3.79 6.67
N GLU A 258 15.77 -2.97 6.95
CA GLU A 258 16.52 -2.22 5.93
C GLU A 258 17.17 -3.18 4.93
N GLY A 259 17.80 -4.24 5.42
CA GLY A 259 18.38 -5.29 4.59
C GLY A 259 17.33 -6.02 3.73
N LEU A 260 16.16 -6.33 4.31
CA LEU A 260 15.04 -6.95 3.60
C LEU A 260 14.54 -6.04 2.45
N ILE A 261 14.29 -4.77 2.73
CA ILE A 261 13.84 -3.80 1.71
C ILE A 261 14.87 -3.63 0.60
N ALA A 262 16.14 -3.47 0.96
CA ALA A 262 17.23 -3.34 -0.03
C ALA A 262 17.31 -4.60 -0.93
N HIS A 263 17.19 -5.79 -0.35
CA HIS A 263 17.18 -7.05 -1.09
C HIS A 263 15.97 -7.13 -2.06
N VAL A 264 14.76 -6.85 -1.56
CA VAL A 264 13.55 -6.93 -2.38
C VAL A 264 13.60 -5.95 -3.56
N PHE A 265 13.97 -4.69 -3.32
CA PHE A 265 14.04 -3.67 -4.37
C PHE A 265 15.12 -3.99 -5.41
N LYS A 266 16.24 -4.55 -4.98
CA LYS A 266 17.30 -5.00 -5.87
C LYS A 266 16.87 -6.19 -6.74
N GLU A 267 16.31 -7.25 -6.14
CA GLU A 267 15.90 -8.46 -6.85
C GLU A 267 14.71 -8.24 -7.81
N VAL A 268 13.79 -7.35 -7.46
CA VAL A 268 12.57 -7.12 -8.24
C VAL A 268 12.75 -6.05 -9.32
N LEU A 269 13.43 -4.93 -8.98
CA LEU A 269 13.58 -3.76 -9.84
C LEU A 269 15.01 -3.50 -10.30
N GLY A 270 16.02 -4.14 -9.69
CA GLY A 270 17.43 -3.76 -9.87
C GLY A 270 17.77 -2.40 -9.22
N HIS A 271 16.91 -1.91 -8.31
CA HIS A 271 17.11 -0.64 -7.64
C HIS A 271 17.91 -0.80 -6.35
N GLU A 272 18.97 0.00 -6.19
CA GLU A 272 19.80 0.01 -4.99
C GLU A 272 19.24 1.01 -3.97
N VAL A 273 18.77 0.51 -2.83
CA VAL A 273 18.29 1.34 -1.71
C VAL A 273 19.49 1.83 -0.91
N LYS A 274 19.53 3.14 -0.64
CA LYS A 274 20.60 3.74 0.16
C LYS A 274 20.41 3.43 1.65
N LEU A 275 21.40 2.80 2.27
CA LEU A 275 21.43 2.48 3.68
C LEU A 275 22.51 3.26 4.44
N PRO A 276 22.36 3.52 5.75
CA PRO A 276 21.15 3.29 6.54
C PRO A 276 20.02 4.27 6.16
N ILE A 277 18.77 3.85 6.38
CA ILE A 277 17.59 4.70 6.15
C ILE A 277 17.53 5.78 7.24
N LYS A 278 17.18 7.01 6.83
CA LYS A 278 17.03 8.15 7.75
C LYS A 278 15.97 7.85 8.81
N ARG A 279 16.25 8.24 10.05
CA ARG A 279 15.31 8.21 11.17
C ARG A 279 14.79 9.61 11.47
N MET A 280 13.52 9.71 11.83
CA MET A 280 12.85 10.95 12.18
C MET A 280 11.91 10.68 13.36
N PRO A 281 12.03 11.36 14.50
CA PRO A 281 11.06 11.27 15.57
C PRO A 281 9.65 11.71 15.11
N PHE A 282 8.62 11.08 15.61
CA PHE A 282 7.21 11.42 15.33
C PHE A 282 6.92 12.91 15.51
N LYS A 283 7.44 13.49 16.60
CA LYS A 283 7.28 14.93 16.87
C LYS A 283 7.83 15.79 15.73
N GLU A 284 9.04 15.48 15.22
CA GLU A 284 9.63 16.19 14.09
C GLU A 284 8.80 16.03 12.81
N ALA A 285 8.31 14.81 12.54
CA ALA A 285 7.46 14.53 11.39
C ALA A 285 6.16 15.36 11.43
N MET A 286 5.52 15.44 12.57
CA MET A 286 4.32 16.24 12.76
C MET A 286 4.60 17.73 12.66
N GLU A 287 5.66 18.24 13.30
CA GLU A 287 6.00 19.66 13.30
C GLU A 287 6.38 20.18 11.91
N LYS A 288 7.13 19.39 11.13
CA LYS A 288 7.65 19.81 9.81
C LYS A 288 6.73 19.44 8.63
N TYR A 289 5.96 18.36 8.75
CA TYR A 289 5.21 17.81 7.62
C TYR A 289 3.72 17.63 7.89
N GLY A 290 3.30 17.74 9.16
CA GLY A 290 1.91 17.56 9.59
C GLY A 290 1.38 16.14 9.41
N SER A 291 2.27 15.16 9.36
CA SER A 291 1.93 13.75 9.14
C SER A 291 3.00 12.83 9.74
N ASP A 292 2.58 11.69 10.25
CA ASP A 292 3.41 10.55 10.67
C ASP A 292 4.00 9.76 9.48
N LYS A 293 3.58 10.08 8.27
CA LYS A 293 4.06 9.48 7.01
C LYS A 293 4.37 10.56 5.96
N PRO A 294 5.43 11.35 6.17
CA PRO A 294 5.74 12.46 5.28
C PRO A 294 6.27 11.99 3.92
N ASP A 295 5.82 12.64 2.85
CA ASP A 295 6.49 12.54 1.54
C ASP A 295 7.65 13.54 1.52
N LEU A 296 8.87 13.05 1.47
CA LEU A 296 10.10 13.86 1.53
C LEU A 296 10.71 14.16 0.14
N ARG A 297 10.06 13.74 -0.96
CA ARG A 297 10.56 13.96 -2.34
C ARG A 297 10.51 15.42 -2.78
N PHE A 298 9.86 16.26 -2.02
CA PHE A 298 9.81 17.71 -2.24
C PHE A 298 9.93 18.44 -0.91
N GLY A 299 10.45 19.66 -0.93
CA GLY A 299 10.61 20.51 0.24
C GLY A 299 9.26 20.96 0.82
N MET A 300 9.11 22.24 1.16
CA MET A 300 7.91 22.85 1.72
C MET A 300 7.59 22.34 3.14
N GLU A 301 8.56 22.49 4.04
CA GLU A 301 8.34 22.19 5.46
C GLU A 301 7.36 23.19 6.08
N ILE A 302 6.56 22.74 7.04
CA ILE A 302 5.74 23.58 7.90
C ILE A 302 6.67 24.33 8.86
N THR A 303 6.53 25.64 8.91
CA THR A 303 7.34 26.50 9.78
C THR A 303 6.47 27.15 10.84
N ASP A 304 6.92 27.12 12.09
CA ASP A 304 6.28 27.83 13.18
C ASP A 304 6.60 29.33 13.11
N ILE A 305 5.58 30.16 12.97
CA ILE A 305 5.66 31.61 12.95
C ILE A 305 4.97 32.28 14.15
N THR A 306 4.66 31.48 15.18
CA THR A 306 3.96 31.94 16.38
C THR A 306 4.62 33.15 17.01
N GLU A 307 5.95 33.12 17.15
CA GLU A 307 6.70 34.24 17.73
C GLU A 307 6.66 35.50 16.87
N CYS A 308 6.53 35.37 15.54
CA CYS A 308 6.41 36.53 14.64
C CYS A 308 5.09 37.27 14.79
N VAL A 309 4.03 36.57 15.25
CA VAL A 309 2.64 37.05 15.22
C VAL A 309 1.96 37.15 16.58
N LYS A 310 2.63 36.76 17.67
CA LYS A 310 2.05 36.70 19.03
C LYS A 310 1.45 38.03 19.52
N ASP A 311 2.04 39.14 19.10
CA ASP A 311 1.64 40.48 19.51
C ASP A 311 0.70 41.16 18.49
N MET A 312 0.34 40.47 17.40
CA MET A 312 -0.60 40.97 16.38
C MET A 312 -2.02 41.11 16.94
N ASP A 313 -2.67 42.24 16.63
CA ASP A 313 -4.09 42.45 16.98
C ASP A 313 -5.05 41.77 15.99
N PHE A 314 -4.84 40.46 15.77
CA PHE A 314 -5.70 39.64 14.92
C PHE A 314 -6.36 38.54 15.75
N VAL A 315 -7.68 38.64 15.94
CA VAL A 315 -8.48 37.80 16.85
C VAL A 315 -8.28 36.30 16.59
N VAL A 316 -8.15 35.89 15.31
CA VAL A 316 -7.97 34.46 14.96
C VAL A 316 -6.67 33.90 15.53
N PHE A 317 -5.56 34.66 15.41
CA PHE A 317 -4.27 34.22 15.95
C PHE A 317 -4.26 34.24 17.48
N LYS A 318 -4.77 35.33 18.08
CA LYS A 318 -4.89 35.40 19.54
C LYS A 318 -5.69 34.24 20.12
N SER A 319 -6.86 33.94 19.57
CA SER A 319 -7.70 32.82 20.04
C SER A 319 -7.01 31.47 19.89
N ALA A 320 -6.23 31.24 18.83
CA ALA A 320 -5.46 30.01 18.66
C ALA A 320 -4.40 29.85 19.74
N LEU A 321 -3.66 30.94 20.04
CA LEU A 321 -2.61 30.93 21.07
C LEU A 321 -3.20 30.81 22.50
N GLU A 322 -4.31 31.48 22.80
CA GLU A 322 -5.02 31.35 24.08
C GLU A 322 -5.50 29.91 24.35
N MET A 323 -5.79 29.13 23.32
CA MET A 323 -6.16 27.70 23.42
C MET A 323 -4.93 26.77 23.50
N GLY A 324 -3.70 27.31 23.58
CA GLY A 324 -2.47 26.50 23.57
C GLY A 324 -2.13 25.93 22.17
N GLY A 325 -2.70 26.46 21.11
CA GLY A 325 -2.38 26.12 19.74
C GLY A 325 -1.19 26.90 19.19
N SER A 326 -1.00 26.88 17.86
CA SER A 326 0.10 27.57 17.19
C SER A 326 -0.35 28.26 15.90
N VAL A 327 0.50 29.15 15.39
CA VAL A 327 0.37 29.76 14.06
C VAL A 327 1.53 29.24 13.21
N ARG A 328 1.20 28.47 12.18
CA ARG A 328 2.21 27.84 11.32
C ARG A 328 1.92 28.10 9.85
N ALA A 329 2.94 28.01 9.02
CA ALA A 329 2.84 28.37 7.63
C ALA A 329 3.59 27.42 6.70
N LEU A 330 3.19 27.43 5.42
CA LEU A 330 3.90 26.87 4.28
C LEU A 330 4.35 27.99 3.36
N CYS A 331 5.54 27.87 2.78
CA CYS A 331 6.02 28.76 1.71
C CYS A 331 5.88 28.04 0.36
N LEU A 332 4.98 28.54 -0.48
CA LEU A 332 4.82 28.06 -1.86
C LEU A 332 5.70 28.90 -2.79
N LYS A 333 6.78 28.32 -3.25
CA LYS A 333 7.68 28.94 -4.21
C LYS A 333 6.95 29.21 -5.53
N GLY A 334 7.07 30.45 -6.04
CA GLY A 334 6.36 30.90 -7.24
C GLY A 334 4.85 31.09 -7.09
N GLY A 335 4.34 31.08 -5.84
CA GLY A 335 2.89 31.16 -5.56
C GLY A 335 2.30 32.57 -5.55
N ALA A 336 3.10 33.62 -5.70
CA ALA A 336 2.63 35.01 -5.67
C ALA A 336 1.64 35.38 -6.78
N ASP A 337 1.66 34.64 -7.90
CA ASP A 337 0.75 34.86 -9.04
C ASP A 337 -0.57 34.13 -8.95
N LEU A 338 -0.82 33.39 -7.87
CA LEU A 338 -2.11 32.77 -7.62
C LEU A 338 -3.21 33.84 -7.58
N GLY A 339 -4.18 33.73 -8.48
CA GLY A 339 -5.36 34.56 -8.47
C GLY A 339 -6.29 34.28 -7.30
N ARG A 340 -7.30 35.12 -7.11
CA ARG A 340 -8.26 35.00 -6.00
C ARG A 340 -8.98 33.65 -5.97
N LYS A 341 -9.48 33.16 -7.13
CA LYS A 341 -10.22 31.88 -7.18
C LYS A 341 -9.39 30.66 -6.74
N PRO A 342 -8.13 30.44 -7.17
CA PRO A 342 -7.26 29.42 -6.62
C PRO A 342 -7.05 29.56 -5.11
N LEU A 343 -6.80 30.76 -4.60
CA LEU A 343 -6.64 30.99 -3.16
C LEU A 343 -7.91 30.67 -2.38
N ASP A 344 -9.10 31.08 -2.86
CA ASP A 344 -10.39 30.75 -2.25
C ASP A 344 -10.60 29.21 -2.18
N LYS A 345 -10.20 28.45 -3.22
CA LYS A 345 -10.23 26.99 -3.20
C LYS A 345 -9.32 26.38 -2.13
N LEU A 346 -8.12 26.94 -1.91
CA LEU A 346 -7.23 26.49 -0.85
C LEU A 346 -7.81 26.79 0.54
N VAL A 347 -8.50 27.91 0.71
CA VAL A 347 -9.25 28.23 1.95
C VAL A 347 -10.33 27.18 2.21
N ASP A 348 -11.12 26.80 1.20
CA ASP A 348 -12.17 25.80 1.35
C ASP A 348 -11.56 24.39 1.56
N PHE A 349 -10.42 24.09 0.95
CA PHE A 349 -9.71 22.85 1.17
C PHE A 349 -9.31 22.65 2.64
N VAL A 350 -8.66 23.63 3.27
CA VAL A 350 -8.23 23.49 4.68
C VAL A 350 -9.42 23.45 5.65
N LYS A 351 -10.57 24.06 5.31
CA LYS A 351 -11.81 23.92 6.10
C LYS A 351 -12.30 22.47 6.14
N GLY A 352 -12.09 21.69 5.10
CA GLY A 352 -12.37 20.25 5.08
C GLY A 352 -11.59 19.47 6.17
N TYR A 353 -10.48 20.03 6.65
CA TYR A 353 -9.67 19.52 7.75
C TYR A 353 -9.91 20.24 9.09
N LYS A 354 -11.06 20.85 9.25
CA LYS A 354 -11.52 21.58 10.46
C LYS A 354 -10.80 22.90 10.75
N ALA A 355 -9.88 23.37 9.90
CA ALA A 355 -9.30 24.70 10.06
C ALA A 355 -10.37 25.78 9.84
N LYS A 356 -10.35 26.84 10.66
CA LYS A 356 -11.30 27.97 10.56
C LYS A 356 -11.12 28.80 9.30
N GLY A 357 -9.91 28.78 8.70
CA GLY A 357 -9.56 29.46 7.48
C GLY A 357 -8.08 29.35 7.14
N LEU A 358 -7.70 30.01 6.04
CA LEU A 358 -6.32 30.11 5.56
C LEU A 358 -6.02 31.59 5.34
N ALA A 359 -5.07 32.14 6.10
CA ALA A 359 -4.51 33.44 5.78
C ALA A 359 -3.36 33.24 4.77
N TRP A 360 -3.17 34.23 3.90
CA TRP A 360 -2.10 34.18 2.90
C TRP A 360 -1.42 35.53 2.72
N ILE A 361 -0.13 35.46 2.36
CA ILE A 361 0.72 36.61 2.05
C ILE A 361 1.41 36.30 0.71
N GLN A 362 1.24 37.14 -0.30
CA GLN A 362 1.94 37.07 -1.59
C GLN A 362 3.00 38.16 -1.66
N ILE A 363 4.24 37.80 -1.97
CA ILE A 363 5.37 38.68 -2.06
C ILE A 363 5.59 39.01 -3.54
N LYS A 364 5.19 40.19 -3.97
CA LYS A 364 5.25 40.64 -5.37
C LYS A 364 6.32 41.70 -5.55
N GLU A 365 6.73 41.94 -6.79
CA GLU A 365 7.68 43.02 -7.14
C GLU A 365 7.17 44.40 -6.73
N ASP A 366 5.86 44.64 -6.79
CA ASP A 366 5.17 45.88 -6.45
C ASP A 366 4.77 45.98 -4.95
N GLY A 367 5.19 45.01 -4.13
CA GLY A 367 4.92 44.97 -2.68
C GLY A 367 4.19 43.73 -2.25
N VAL A 368 3.72 43.70 -0.98
CA VAL A 368 3.07 42.55 -0.36
C VAL A 368 1.55 42.67 -0.48
N LYS A 369 0.91 41.58 -0.95
CA LYS A 369 -0.57 41.42 -0.91
C LYS A 369 -0.95 40.36 0.10
N SER A 370 -1.99 40.60 0.91
CA SER A 370 -2.39 39.66 1.95
C SER A 370 -3.87 39.71 2.23
N SER A 371 -4.44 38.55 2.62
CA SER A 371 -5.80 38.45 3.16
C SER A 371 -5.96 39.14 4.52
N ILE A 372 -4.86 39.35 5.25
CA ILE A 372 -4.81 39.95 6.60
C ILE A 372 -4.01 41.28 6.60
N ALA A 373 -3.90 41.95 5.45
CA ALA A 373 -3.10 43.17 5.29
C ALA A 373 -3.37 44.26 6.34
N LYS A 374 -4.62 44.37 6.84
CA LYS A 374 -5.02 45.37 7.86
C LYS A 374 -4.30 45.16 9.20
N PHE A 375 -3.80 43.97 9.48
CA PHE A 375 -3.16 43.60 10.74
C PHE A 375 -1.64 43.44 10.61
N LEU A 376 -1.10 43.44 9.38
CA LEU A 376 0.33 43.34 9.12
C LEU A 376 1.00 44.72 9.20
N THR A 377 1.98 44.83 10.08
CA THR A 377 2.95 45.94 10.05
C THR A 377 4.15 45.51 9.21
N ASP A 378 4.98 46.49 8.79
CA ASP A 378 6.20 46.20 8.01
C ASP A 378 7.14 45.29 8.79
N ASP A 379 7.35 45.52 10.08
CA ASP A 379 8.20 44.72 10.97
C ASP A 379 7.69 43.26 11.08
N VAL A 380 6.40 43.05 11.26
CA VAL A 380 5.81 41.70 11.34
C VAL A 380 5.93 40.96 10.01
N THR A 381 5.69 41.69 8.91
CA THR A 381 5.81 41.13 7.57
C THR A 381 7.25 40.70 7.28
N GLU A 382 8.22 41.56 7.57
CA GLU A 382 9.64 41.27 7.38
C GLU A 382 10.08 40.05 8.22
N ASN A 383 9.65 39.97 9.49
CA ASN A 383 9.93 38.84 10.35
C ASN A 383 9.34 37.54 9.82
N ILE A 384 8.10 37.54 9.34
CA ILE A 384 7.46 36.37 8.73
C ILE A 384 8.25 35.95 7.47
N VAL A 385 8.52 36.87 6.56
CA VAL A 385 9.23 36.61 5.31
C VAL A 385 10.62 36.02 5.59
N LYS A 386 11.35 36.58 6.54
CA LYS A 386 12.67 36.10 6.95
C LYS A 386 12.60 34.70 7.57
N THR A 387 11.65 34.46 8.48
CA THR A 387 11.47 33.15 9.14
C THR A 387 11.09 32.07 8.15
N MET A 388 10.25 32.40 7.15
CA MET A 388 9.82 31.49 6.09
C MET A 388 10.88 31.29 4.99
N GLY A 389 11.95 32.11 4.94
CA GLY A 389 12.90 32.10 3.82
C GLY A 389 12.21 32.38 2.48
N ALA A 390 11.19 33.24 2.51
CA ALA A 390 10.41 33.56 1.33
C ALA A 390 11.02 34.71 0.55
N GLU A 391 10.86 34.68 -0.77
CA GLU A 391 11.42 35.64 -1.72
C GLU A 391 10.32 36.27 -2.58
N THR A 392 10.66 37.32 -3.33
CA THR A 392 9.74 37.87 -4.33
C THR A 392 9.31 36.79 -5.32
N GLY A 393 8.01 36.64 -5.53
CA GLY A 393 7.41 35.60 -6.33
C GLY A 393 6.77 34.48 -5.49
N ASP A 394 7.00 34.43 -4.18
CA ASP A 394 6.47 33.36 -3.29
C ASP A 394 5.14 33.73 -2.64
N ALA A 395 4.42 32.72 -2.19
CA ALA A 395 3.24 32.87 -1.33
C ALA A 395 3.42 32.12 0.00
N ILE A 396 3.08 32.77 1.10
CA ILE A 396 3.05 32.17 2.44
C ILE A 396 1.61 31.88 2.78
N LEU A 397 1.31 30.63 3.18
CA LEU A 397 -0.02 30.13 3.50
C LEU A 397 -0.06 29.76 4.97
N ILE A 398 -0.96 30.40 5.76
CA ILE A 398 -0.92 30.40 7.22
C ILE A 398 -2.19 29.80 7.78
N VAL A 399 -2.06 28.85 8.71
CA VAL A 399 -3.17 28.31 9.53
C VAL A 399 -2.87 28.55 11.00
N ALA A 400 -3.91 28.92 11.76
CA ALA A 400 -3.85 29.14 13.20
C ALA A 400 -5.02 28.42 13.86
N ASP A 401 -4.74 27.45 14.72
CA ASP A 401 -5.74 26.68 15.49
C ASP A 401 -5.02 25.82 16.56
N LYS A 402 -5.74 24.86 17.20
CA LYS A 402 -5.12 23.76 17.97
C LYS A 402 -4.08 23.04 17.08
N ASN A 403 -2.98 22.57 17.68
CA ASN A 403 -1.87 21.94 16.95
C ASN A 403 -2.34 20.77 16.06
N SER A 404 -3.27 19.92 16.52
CA SER A 404 -3.82 18.81 15.74
C SER A 404 -4.49 19.27 14.44
N VAL A 405 -5.25 20.38 14.49
CA VAL A 405 -5.90 20.98 13.32
C VAL A 405 -4.87 21.61 12.39
N VAL A 406 -3.89 22.35 12.94
CA VAL A 406 -2.82 23.01 12.17
C VAL A 406 -2.02 21.97 11.40
N PHE A 407 -1.55 20.92 12.07
CA PHE A 407 -0.74 19.86 11.42
C PHE A 407 -1.53 19.14 10.34
N GLN A 408 -2.74 18.69 10.64
CA GLN A 408 -3.59 17.98 9.69
C GLN A 408 -3.92 18.84 8.45
N SER A 409 -4.23 20.12 8.66
CA SER A 409 -4.61 21.04 7.58
C SER A 409 -3.41 21.38 6.69
N LEU A 410 -2.27 21.75 7.28
CA LEU A 410 -1.07 22.13 6.53
C LEU A 410 -0.40 20.91 5.90
N GLY A 411 -0.40 19.75 6.57
CA GLY A 411 0.10 18.51 6.01
C GLY A 411 -0.67 18.09 4.76
N ALA A 412 -2.01 18.13 4.81
CA ALA A 412 -2.86 17.87 3.65
C ALA A 412 -2.67 18.93 2.55
N LEU A 413 -2.59 20.22 2.92
CA LEU A 413 -2.38 21.32 1.98
C LEU A 413 -1.04 21.19 1.26
N ARG A 414 0.01 20.76 1.96
CA ARG A 414 1.34 20.49 1.41
C ARG A 414 1.29 19.47 0.27
N LEU A 415 0.58 18.35 0.46
CA LEU A 415 0.41 17.32 -0.56
C LEU A 415 -0.43 17.80 -1.76
N GLU A 416 -1.50 18.54 -1.48
CA GLU A 416 -2.35 19.11 -2.52
C GLU A 416 -1.58 20.10 -3.41
N LEU A 417 -0.76 20.96 -2.80
CA LEU A 417 0.10 21.90 -3.52
C LEU A 417 1.19 21.16 -4.32
N ALA A 418 1.78 20.11 -3.76
CA ALA A 418 2.76 19.30 -4.49
C ALA A 418 2.17 18.69 -5.77
N LYS A 419 0.92 18.23 -5.71
CA LYS A 419 0.18 17.72 -6.87
C LYS A 419 -0.16 18.83 -7.86
N GLN A 420 -0.73 19.96 -7.40
CA GLN A 420 -1.14 21.06 -8.27
C GLN A 420 0.03 21.73 -9.01
N PHE A 421 1.19 21.83 -8.35
CA PHE A 421 2.39 22.48 -8.88
C PHE A 421 3.45 21.51 -9.41
N ASP A 422 3.12 20.21 -9.48
CA ASP A 422 4.03 19.15 -9.95
C ASP A 422 5.41 19.25 -9.29
N LEU A 423 5.42 19.31 -7.94
CA LEU A 423 6.67 19.51 -7.19
C LEU A 423 7.53 18.25 -7.13
N ILE A 424 6.93 17.06 -7.29
CA ILE A 424 7.65 15.79 -7.35
C ILE A 424 8.18 15.61 -8.76
N LYS A 425 9.46 15.87 -8.96
CA LYS A 425 10.09 15.87 -10.29
C LYS A 425 10.45 14.48 -10.79
N ASP A 426 10.89 13.60 -9.90
CA ASP A 426 11.15 12.19 -10.22
C ASP A 426 10.10 11.30 -9.55
N LYS A 427 9.19 10.77 -10.37
CA LYS A 427 8.15 9.83 -9.91
C LYS A 427 8.70 8.44 -9.59
N ASN A 428 9.91 8.12 -10.05
CA ASN A 428 10.59 6.84 -9.81
C ASN A 428 11.55 6.92 -8.61
N GLU A 429 11.59 8.04 -7.90
CA GLU A 429 12.34 8.17 -6.66
C GLU A 429 11.68 7.38 -5.54
N TYR A 430 12.47 6.56 -4.85
CA TYR A 430 12.06 5.83 -3.65
C TYR A 430 12.74 6.45 -2.43
N ASN A 431 12.01 7.28 -1.69
CA ASN A 431 12.49 7.99 -0.52
C ASN A 431 11.95 7.34 0.74
N PHE A 432 12.81 6.57 1.43
CA PHE A 432 12.49 5.86 2.66
C PHE A 432 12.82 6.70 3.88
N THR A 433 12.00 6.59 4.92
CA THR A 433 12.25 7.21 6.23
C THR A 433 11.62 6.36 7.33
N TRP A 434 12.38 6.10 8.40
CA TRP A 434 11.81 5.58 9.64
C TRP A 434 11.20 6.73 10.44
N ILE A 435 9.98 6.53 10.92
CA ILE A 435 9.37 7.35 11.95
C ILE A 435 9.46 6.58 13.26
N THR A 436 9.94 7.23 14.31
CA THR A 436 10.22 6.63 15.63
C THR A 436 9.63 7.49 16.74
N GLU A 437 9.70 7.02 17.99
CA GLU A 437 9.26 7.76 19.17
C GLU A 437 7.79 8.23 19.08
N PHE A 438 6.91 7.33 18.59
CA PHE A 438 5.48 7.61 18.59
C PHE A 438 4.93 7.81 19.99
N PRO A 439 3.83 8.58 20.19
CA PRO A 439 3.12 8.56 21.44
C PRO A 439 2.66 7.13 21.79
N LEU A 440 2.76 6.74 23.06
CA LEU A 440 2.29 5.43 23.51
C LEU A 440 0.76 5.38 23.54
N PHE A 441 0.15 6.51 23.88
CA PHE A 441 -1.29 6.64 24.04
C PHE A 441 -1.86 7.80 23.22
N GLU A 442 -3.11 7.62 22.80
CA GLU A 442 -3.96 8.67 22.23
C GLU A 442 -5.15 8.93 23.15
N TYR A 443 -5.40 10.19 23.46
CA TYR A 443 -6.55 10.58 24.28
C TYR A 443 -7.78 10.78 23.43
N ASN A 444 -8.86 10.06 23.73
CA ASN A 444 -10.16 10.26 23.10
C ASN A 444 -11.00 11.24 23.94
N GLU A 445 -11.28 12.42 23.40
CA GLU A 445 -12.09 13.46 24.09
C GLU A 445 -13.55 13.01 24.33
N GLU A 446 -14.13 12.16 23.45
CA GLU A 446 -15.51 11.68 23.58
C GLU A 446 -15.67 10.67 24.71
N ASP A 447 -14.72 9.73 24.82
CA ASP A 447 -14.73 8.67 25.83
C ASP A 447 -14.05 9.10 27.13
N GLY A 448 -13.32 10.21 27.13
CA GLY A 448 -12.60 10.73 28.29
C GLY A 448 -11.46 9.82 28.79
N ARG A 449 -10.88 9.00 27.93
CA ARG A 449 -9.82 8.02 28.29
C ARG A 449 -8.74 7.90 27.23
N TYR A 450 -7.64 7.25 27.63
CA TYR A 450 -6.54 6.90 26.72
C TYR A 450 -6.79 5.56 26.02
N TYR A 451 -6.34 5.48 24.78
CA TYR A 451 -6.23 4.27 23.98
C TYR A 451 -4.77 4.06 23.61
N ALA A 452 -4.37 2.81 23.36
CA ALA A 452 -3.06 2.54 22.81
C ALA A 452 -2.97 3.11 21.39
N ALA A 453 -1.91 3.86 21.09
CA ALA A 453 -1.72 4.43 19.75
C ALA A 453 -1.51 3.33 18.69
N HIS A 454 -0.86 2.23 19.06
CA HIS A 454 -0.67 1.05 18.22
C HIS A 454 -1.42 -0.16 18.80
N HIS A 455 -0.86 -0.81 19.81
CA HIS A 455 -1.51 -1.93 20.51
C HIS A 455 -1.02 -2.02 21.97
N PRO A 456 -1.76 -2.71 22.87
CA PRO A 456 -1.47 -2.72 24.31
C PRO A 456 -0.14 -3.41 24.70
N PHE A 457 0.51 -4.09 23.76
CA PHE A 457 1.78 -4.80 23.99
C PHE A 457 3.02 -4.01 23.57
N THR A 458 2.84 -2.79 23.07
CA THR A 458 3.93 -1.89 22.67
C THR A 458 4.68 -1.39 23.91
N SER A 459 6.01 -1.56 23.93
CA SER A 459 6.84 -1.09 25.04
C SER A 459 6.98 0.43 25.04
N PRO A 460 6.82 1.09 26.21
CA PRO A 460 7.21 2.48 26.37
C PRO A 460 8.74 2.64 26.25
N MET A 461 9.20 3.87 25.98
CA MET A 461 10.62 4.23 26.12
C MET A 461 11.03 4.11 27.59
N ASP A 462 12.24 3.62 27.85
CA ASP A 462 12.71 3.34 29.21
C ASP A 462 12.78 4.59 30.07
N GLU A 463 13.18 5.72 29.49
CA GLU A 463 13.24 7.02 30.15
C GLU A 463 11.88 7.64 30.49
N ASP A 464 10.79 7.14 29.89
CA ASP A 464 9.44 7.66 30.10
C ASP A 464 8.59 6.82 31.06
N LEU A 465 9.14 5.71 31.61
CA LEU A 465 8.44 4.75 32.48
C LEU A 465 7.80 5.37 33.71
N ASP A 466 8.43 6.39 34.31
CA ASP A 466 7.92 7.08 35.49
C ASP A 466 6.71 7.98 35.20
N MET A 467 6.46 8.28 33.92
CA MET A 467 5.33 9.09 33.48
C MET A 467 4.09 8.26 33.11
N LEU A 468 4.19 6.93 33.11
CA LEU A 468 3.13 6.04 32.60
C LEU A 468 1.76 6.29 33.22
N GLU A 469 1.72 6.53 34.56
CA GLU A 469 0.50 6.82 35.28
C GLU A 469 0.30 8.32 35.55
N SER A 470 1.40 9.08 35.72
CA SER A 470 1.34 10.49 36.11
C SER A 470 1.07 11.44 34.93
N ASN A 471 1.54 11.11 33.74
CA ASN A 471 1.38 11.90 32.53
C ASN A 471 1.37 11.02 31.27
N PRO A 472 0.34 10.15 31.08
CA PRO A 472 0.30 9.17 29.98
C PRO A 472 0.45 9.81 28.59
N GLY A 473 -0.10 11.00 28.38
CA GLY A 473 -0.04 11.71 27.11
C GLY A 473 1.36 12.17 26.66
N ALA A 474 2.36 12.13 27.57
CA ALA A 474 3.74 12.48 27.26
C ALA A 474 4.65 11.25 27.04
N VAL A 475 4.14 10.05 27.31
CA VAL A 475 4.92 8.81 27.19
C VAL A 475 5.12 8.46 25.73
N ARG A 476 6.38 8.29 25.31
CA ARG A 476 6.75 7.79 23.98
C ARG A 476 6.84 6.26 23.98
N SER A 477 6.63 5.67 22.83
CA SER A 477 6.72 4.22 22.60
C SER A 477 7.98 3.83 21.85
N LYS A 478 8.38 2.56 22.00
CA LYS A 478 9.39 1.90 21.18
C LYS A 478 8.77 1.36 19.86
N ALA A 479 7.84 2.13 19.27
CA ALA A 479 7.27 1.86 17.96
C ALA A 479 8.09 2.53 16.86
N TYR A 480 8.01 1.96 15.66
CA TYR A 480 8.70 2.45 14.47
C TYR A 480 7.92 2.06 13.21
N ASP A 481 7.74 3.02 12.30
CA ASP A 481 7.12 2.80 11.00
C ASP A 481 8.09 3.13 9.87
N LEU A 482 8.16 2.27 8.87
CA LEU A 482 8.87 2.55 7.64
C LEU A 482 7.92 3.23 6.65
N VAL A 483 8.25 4.46 6.31
CA VAL A 483 7.52 5.27 5.34
C VAL A 483 8.25 5.28 4.00
N LEU A 484 7.50 5.13 2.92
CA LEU A 484 7.96 5.27 1.55
C LEU A 484 7.07 6.27 0.82
N ASN A 485 7.65 7.40 0.38
CA ASN A 485 6.95 8.36 -0.49
C ASN A 485 5.59 8.83 0.04
N GLY A 486 5.47 9.05 1.35
CA GLY A 486 4.23 9.53 1.95
C GLY A 486 3.23 8.44 2.36
N GLU A 487 3.60 7.17 2.22
CA GLU A 487 2.79 6.04 2.65
C GLU A 487 3.56 5.16 3.64
N GLU A 488 2.90 4.71 4.69
CA GLU A 488 3.41 3.70 5.60
C GLU A 488 3.52 2.35 4.86
N LEU A 489 4.74 1.85 4.71
CA LEU A 489 5.00 0.56 4.07
C LEU A 489 4.85 -0.59 5.07
N GLY A 490 5.22 -0.35 6.30
CA GLY A 490 5.09 -1.29 7.41
C GLY A 490 5.44 -0.66 8.73
N GLY A 491 4.93 -1.23 9.81
CA GLY A 491 5.13 -0.74 11.16
C GLY A 491 5.33 -1.86 12.17
N GLY A 492 5.93 -1.52 13.29
CA GLY A 492 6.22 -2.44 14.36
C GLY A 492 6.65 -1.78 15.66
N SER A 493 7.02 -2.59 16.63
CA SER A 493 7.51 -2.12 17.92
C SER A 493 8.35 -3.18 18.64
N ILE A 494 9.06 -2.76 19.67
CA ILE A 494 9.50 -3.66 20.75
C ILE A 494 8.29 -3.92 21.64
N ARG A 495 8.16 -5.17 22.10
CA ARG A 495 7.01 -5.61 22.90
C ARG A 495 7.34 -5.55 24.39
N ILE A 496 6.31 -5.34 25.19
CA ILE A 496 6.41 -5.57 26.64
C ILE A 496 6.55 -7.07 26.86
N HIS A 497 7.59 -7.50 27.57
CA HIS A 497 7.80 -8.88 27.98
C HIS A 497 7.78 -9.03 29.51
N ASP A 498 7.82 -7.93 30.24
CA ASP A 498 7.69 -7.89 31.69
C ASP A 498 6.21 -7.86 32.11
N SER A 499 5.79 -8.81 32.96
CA SER A 499 4.39 -8.95 33.37
C SER A 499 3.89 -7.80 34.25
N GLU A 500 4.78 -7.19 35.05
CA GLU A 500 4.41 -6.05 35.89
C GLU A 500 4.18 -4.81 35.05
N LEU A 501 5.08 -4.54 34.09
CA LEU A 501 4.92 -3.44 33.14
C LEU A 501 3.66 -3.62 32.29
N GLN A 502 3.37 -4.86 31.85
CA GLN A 502 2.14 -5.15 31.08
C GLN A 502 0.86 -4.86 31.90
N THR A 503 0.89 -5.18 33.18
CA THR A 503 -0.24 -4.89 34.10
C THR A 503 -0.42 -3.37 34.26
N ARG A 504 0.68 -2.61 34.43
CA ARG A 504 0.65 -1.13 34.49
C ARG A 504 0.08 -0.55 33.18
N MET A 505 0.49 -1.09 32.02
CA MET A 505 -0.02 -0.67 30.71
C MET A 505 -1.53 -0.88 30.59
N PHE A 506 -2.04 -2.07 30.95
CA PHE A 506 -3.48 -2.33 30.92
C PHE A 506 -4.26 -1.40 31.84
N LYS A 507 -3.74 -1.11 33.03
CA LYS A 507 -4.34 -0.17 33.97
C LYS A 507 -4.40 1.26 33.40
N ALA A 508 -3.33 1.71 32.75
CA ALA A 508 -3.29 3.03 32.10
C ALA A 508 -4.32 3.15 30.95
N LEU A 509 -4.63 2.04 30.28
CA LEU A 509 -5.67 1.94 29.25
C LEU A 509 -7.10 1.77 29.80
N GLY A 510 -7.24 1.69 31.14
CA GLY A 510 -8.55 1.56 31.80
C GLY A 510 -9.11 0.14 31.83
N PHE A 511 -8.30 -0.89 31.58
CA PHE A 511 -8.70 -2.28 31.79
C PHE A 511 -8.75 -2.61 33.28
N THR A 512 -9.75 -3.38 33.70
CA THR A 512 -9.72 -4.11 34.96
C THR A 512 -8.90 -5.40 34.79
N GLU A 513 -8.45 -6.03 35.89
CA GLU A 513 -7.74 -7.30 35.81
C GLU A 513 -8.60 -8.38 35.12
N GLU A 514 -9.92 -8.42 35.41
CA GLU A 514 -10.85 -9.36 34.79
C GLU A 514 -10.94 -9.11 33.29
N SER A 515 -11.16 -7.86 32.86
CA SER A 515 -11.32 -7.53 31.44
C SER A 515 -10.03 -7.75 30.63
N ALA A 516 -8.87 -7.47 31.22
CA ALA A 516 -7.58 -7.79 30.61
C ALA A 516 -7.40 -9.30 30.45
N TYR A 517 -7.76 -10.07 31.48
CA TYR A 517 -7.66 -11.53 31.43
C TYR A 517 -8.67 -12.15 30.46
N GLU A 518 -9.91 -11.65 30.39
CA GLU A 518 -10.89 -12.10 29.41
C GLU A 518 -10.41 -11.94 27.97
N ASN A 519 -9.76 -10.83 27.66
CA ASN A 519 -9.28 -10.53 26.30
C ASN A 519 -7.95 -11.22 25.99
N PHE A 520 -6.97 -11.13 26.88
CA PHE A 520 -5.57 -11.48 26.64
C PHE A 520 -5.01 -12.53 27.61
N GLY A 521 -5.87 -13.21 28.39
CA GLY A 521 -5.45 -14.11 29.46
C GLY A 521 -4.49 -15.21 28.99
N PHE A 522 -4.68 -15.78 27.80
CA PHE A 522 -3.80 -16.81 27.27
C PHE A 522 -2.36 -16.29 27.01
N LEU A 523 -2.20 -15.03 26.59
CA LEU A 523 -0.88 -14.41 26.44
C LEU A 523 -0.28 -14.04 27.80
N MET A 524 -1.09 -13.48 28.70
CA MET A 524 -0.66 -13.17 30.08
C MET A 524 -0.20 -14.43 30.80
N GLU A 525 -0.88 -15.56 30.64
CA GLU A 525 -0.45 -16.85 31.18
C GLU A 525 0.88 -17.32 30.58
N ALA A 526 1.05 -17.21 29.26
CA ALA A 526 2.29 -17.58 28.60
C ALA A 526 3.48 -16.74 29.10
N PHE A 527 3.28 -15.47 29.40
CA PHE A 527 4.31 -14.58 29.90
C PHE A 527 4.82 -14.91 31.32
N LYS A 528 4.12 -15.74 32.05
CA LYS A 528 4.62 -16.28 33.34
C LYS A 528 5.76 -17.28 33.17
N PHE A 529 6.02 -17.75 31.95
CA PHE A 529 7.01 -18.79 31.65
C PHE A 529 8.26 -18.25 30.93
N GLY A 530 8.70 -17.06 31.29
CA GLY A 530 9.97 -16.49 30.85
C GLY A 530 10.00 -16.05 29.38
N PRO A 531 9.14 -15.12 28.95
CA PRO A 531 9.19 -14.57 27.61
C PRO A 531 10.51 -13.84 27.37
N PRO A 532 11.16 -14.02 26.20
CA PRO A 532 12.35 -13.24 25.87
C PRO A 532 11.97 -11.78 25.56
N PRO A 533 12.88 -10.81 25.69
CA PRO A 533 12.73 -9.53 25.01
C PRO A 533 12.53 -9.78 23.52
N HIS A 534 11.51 -9.17 22.91
CA HIS A 534 11.20 -9.41 21.50
C HIS A 534 10.58 -8.19 20.84
N GLY A 535 10.67 -8.16 19.53
CA GLY A 535 10.12 -7.12 18.69
C GLY A 535 9.93 -7.60 17.26
N GLY A 536 9.11 -6.89 16.53
CA GLY A 536 8.81 -7.29 15.15
C GLY A 536 8.19 -6.16 14.35
N LEU A 537 7.85 -6.50 13.12
CA LEU A 537 7.30 -5.58 12.16
C LEU A 537 6.37 -6.33 11.18
N ALA A 538 5.41 -5.64 10.63
CA ALA A 538 4.59 -6.15 9.54
C ALA A 538 4.59 -5.17 8.37
N PHE A 539 4.95 -5.65 7.16
CA PHE A 539 4.79 -4.91 5.92
C PHE A 539 3.47 -5.25 5.25
N GLY A 540 2.79 -4.26 4.69
CA GLY A 540 1.69 -4.50 3.76
C GLY A 540 2.23 -5.00 2.42
N LEU A 541 2.15 -6.32 2.15
CA LEU A 541 2.63 -6.88 0.87
C LEU A 541 1.94 -6.23 -0.32
N ASP A 542 0.63 -6.00 -0.24
CA ASP A 542 -0.13 -5.38 -1.32
C ASP A 542 0.39 -3.97 -1.61
N ARG A 543 0.64 -3.16 -0.58
CA ARG A 543 1.20 -1.81 -0.71
C ARG A 543 2.64 -1.83 -1.26
N MET A 544 3.47 -2.74 -0.78
CA MET A 544 4.82 -2.93 -1.31
C MET A 544 4.79 -3.25 -2.81
N VAL A 545 3.91 -4.14 -3.24
CA VAL A 545 3.75 -4.48 -4.66
C VAL A 545 3.21 -3.31 -5.47
N MET A 546 2.35 -2.44 -4.90
CA MET A 546 1.93 -1.20 -5.58
C MET A 546 3.13 -0.33 -5.95
N PHE A 547 4.04 -0.08 -5.02
CA PHE A 547 5.26 0.70 -5.29
C PHE A 547 6.16 0.02 -6.32
N LEU A 548 6.39 -1.28 -6.18
CA LEU A 548 7.23 -2.05 -7.09
C LEU A 548 6.64 -2.16 -8.51
N ALA A 549 5.32 -2.13 -8.63
CA ALA A 549 4.62 -2.18 -9.91
C ALA A 549 4.32 -0.79 -10.52
N GLY A 550 4.53 0.29 -9.75
CA GLY A 550 4.24 1.66 -10.18
C GLY A 550 2.74 1.93 -10.38
N THR A 551 1.85 1.30 -9.59
CA THR A 551 0.41 1.54 -9.60
C THR A 551 -0.05 2.27 -8.35
N GLU A 552 -1.06 3.13 -8.47
CA GLU A 552 -1.65 3.89 -7.37
C GLU A 552 -2.90 3.19 -6.79
N ASN A 553 -3.36 2.09 -7.39
CA ASN A 553 -4.59 1.42 -6.99
C ASN A 553 -4.30 0.02 -6.41
N ILE A 554 -4.59 -0.17 -5.13
CA ILE A 554 -4.39 -1.45 -4.43
C ILE A 554 -5.17 -2.62 -5.09
N LYS A 555 -6.29 -2.34 -5.76
CA LYS A 555 -7.08 -3.35 -6.47
C LYS A 555 -6.35 -3.96 -7.67
N ASP A 556 -5.35 -3.28 -8.23
CA ASP A 556 -4.58 -3.81 -9.35
C ASP A 556 -3.60 -4.91 -8.89
N VAL A 557 -3.12 -4.85 -7.65
CA VAL A 557 -2.15 -5.82 -7.09
C VAL A 557 -2.80 -7.01 -6.37
N ILE A 558 -4.13 -7.03 -6.26
CA ILE A 558 -4.92 -8.11 -5.67
C ILE A 558 -5.70 -8.81 -6.80
N ALA A 559 -5.61 -10.14 -6.88
CA ALA A 559 -6.21 -10.89 -8.00
C ALA A 559 -7.74 -10.67 -8.07
N PHE A 560 -8.43 -10.80 -6.96
CA PHE A 560 -9.89 -10.67 -6.86
C PHE A 560 -10.28 -9.73 -5.71
N PRO A 561 -10.08 -8.40 -5.89
CA PRO A 561 -10.35 -7.42 -4.84
C PRO A 561 -11.85 -7.16 -4.69
N LYS A 562 -12.22 -6.56 -3.55
CA LYS A 562 -13.55 -5.98 -3.33
C LYS A 562 -13.61 -4.54 -3.83
N ASN A 563 -14.82 -4.05 -4.12
CA ASN A 563 -15.05 -2.62 -4.38
C ASN A 563 -15.04 -1.82 -3.05
N GLN A 564 -15.31 -0.52 -3.12
CA GLN A 564 -15.33 0.38 -1.95
C GLN A 564 -16.38 0.00 -0.88
N ASN A 565 -17.41 -0.76 -1.26
CA ASN A 565 -18.47 -1.22 -0.36
C ASN A 565 -18.23 -2.68 0.13
N ALA A 566 -16.99 -3.17 0.06
CA ALA A 566 -16.61 -4.54 0.38
C ALA A 566 -17.37 -5.61 -0.43
N TYR A 567 -17.89 -5.25 -1.62
CA TYR A 567 -18.65 -6.14 -2.49
C TYR A 567 -17.78 -6.66 -3.65
N CYS A 568 -17.90 -7.96 -3.97
CA CYS A 568 -17.26 -8.57 -5.14
C CYS A 568 -18.25 -8.66 -6.30
N TYR A 569 -18.04 -7.89 -7.37
CA TYR A 569 -18.90 -7.92 -8.56
C TYR A 569 -18.86 -9.25 -9.32
N MET A 570 -17.75 -9.98 -9.25
CA MET A 570 -17.58 -11.25 -9.97
C MET A 570 -18.34 -12.39 -9.30
N THR A 571 -18.19 -12.55 -7.98
CA THR A 571 -18.83 -13.62 -7.20
C THR A 571 -20.15 -13.22 -6.58
N GLN A 572 -20.51 -11.94 -6.64
CA GLN A 572 -21.70 -11.34 -6.03
C GLN A 572 -21.76 -11.56 -4.50
N THR A 573 -20.61 -11.49 -3.84
CA THR A 573 -20.49 -11.64 -2.37
C THR A 573 -20.32 -10.27 -1.69
N PRO A 574 -20.92 -10.08 -0.47
CA PRO A 574 -21.66 -11.07 0.32
C PRO A 574 -23.00 -11.45 -0.32
N SER A 575 -23.47 -12.67 -0.06
CA SER A 575 -24.71 -13.21 -0.61
C SER A 575 -25.53 -13.89 0.47
N ILE A 576 -26.81 -14.11 0.18
CA ILE A 576 -27.72 -14.87 1.05
C ILE A 576 -27.25 -16.33 1.08
N VAL A 577 -27.25 -16.93 2.27
CA VAL A 577 -26.98 -18.35 2.49
C VAL A 577 -28.30 -19.12 2.75
N ASP A 578 -28.25 -20.43 2.64
CA ASP A 578 -29.42 -21.30 2.90
C ASP A 578 -29.88 -21.13 4.37
N THR A 579 -31.19 -20.92 4.55
CA THR A 579 -31.81 -20.76 5.88
C THR A 579 -31.55 -21.96 6.80
N LYS A 580 -31.48 -23.16 6.25
CA LYS A 580 -31.14 -24.36 7.02
C LYS A 580 -29.74 -24.28 7.65
N GLN A 581 -28.79 -23.68 6.95
CA GLN A 581 -27.45 -23.44 7.52
C GLN A 581 -27.49 -22.42 8.65
N LEU A 582 -28.35 -21.39 8.52
CA LEU A 582 -28.53 -20.38 9.57
C LEU A 582 -29.25 -20.96 10.79
N ASP A 583 -30.21 -21.88 10.59
CA ASP A 583 -30.95 -22.53 11.68
C ASP A 583 -30.05 -23.48 12.50
N GLU A 584 -28.90 -23.90 11.97
CA GLU A 584 -27.91 -24.73 12.65
C GLU A 584 -26.87 -23.92 13.46
N LEU A 585 -26.89 -22.57 13.37
CA LEU A 585 -25.95 -21.69 14.05
C LEU A 585 -26.54 -21.05 15.30
#